data_28255b5b2889d9025592d9e37f752524
#
_entry.id   28255b5b2889d9025592d9e37f752524
#
_cell.length_a   1.000
_cell.length_b   1.000
_cell.length_c   1.000
_cell.angle_alpha   90.00
_cell.angle_beta   90.00
_cell.angle_gamma   90.00
#
_symmetry.space_group_name_H-M   'P 1'
#
loop_
_entity.id
_entity.type
_entity.pdbx_description
1 polymer ?
#
loop_
_entity_poly.entity_id
_entity_poly.type
_entity_poly.pdbx_seq_one_letter_code
_entity_poly.pdbx_strand_id
1 'polypeptide(L)'
;GLDGNKGDYDKFYHNVNGQMIRHREIHNLYGMNMTRSAFEALQEICPEKRTLFFSRSSYIGAHRYGGIWQGDNRSWWSHILQSMQQLPALNMAGFLFVGSDTGGFGSDTTEDLMLRWLQYALFTPLFRNHSADGTREQELYRFDNVQAAAEMIKIRYALLPYLYSEFL
;
A
#
# COMPACT_ATOMS: atom_id res chain seq x y z
N GLY A 1 14.33 7.18 7.18
CA GLY A 1 13.70 7.92 6.12
C GLY A 1 13.92 9.41 6.30
N LEU A 2 13.98 10.10 5.19
CA LEU A 2 13.85 11.54 5.17
C LEU A 2 12.38 11.85 5.46
N ASP A 3 11.97 11.65 6.69
CA ASP A 3 10.68 12.09 7.16
C ASP A 3 10.52 13.56 6.82
N GLY A 4 9.40 13.92 6.28
CA GLY A 4 8.97 15.23 5.84
C GLY A 4 9.42 16.44 6.67
N ASN A 5 10.27 16.25 7.63
CA ASN A 5 11.15 17.20 8.24
C ASN A 5 12.28 17.53 7.27
N LYS A 6 11.88 18.24 6.18
CA LYS A 6 12.62 19.37 5.68
C LYS A 6 14.15 19.26 5.91
N GLY A 7 14.69 18.06 5.68
CA GLY A 7 16.10 17.92 5.44
C GLY A 7 16.40 18.93 4.36
N ASP A 8 17.45 19.65 4.50
CA ASP A 8 17.86 20.65 3.54
C ASP A 8 18.20 19.92 2.22
N TYR A 9 17.17 19.68 1.41
CA TYR A 9 17.30 18.96 0.14
C TYR A 9 18.33 19.59 -0.80
N ASP A 10 18.75 20.80 -0.52
CA ASP A 10 19.83 21.48 -1.25
C ASP A 10 21.22 21.02 -0.82
N LYS A 11 21.35 20.38 0.35
CA LYS A 11 22.64 19.88 0.85
C LYS A 11 22.92 18.41 0.50
N PHE A 12 21.92 17.68 0.02
CA PHE A 12 22.09 16.29 -0.38
C PHE A 12 22.33 16.19 -1.87
N TYR A 13 23.34 15.39 -2.24
CA TYR A 13 23.70 15.10 -3.62
C TYR A 13 23.69 13.59 -3.86
N HIS A 14 23.36 13.22 -5.06
CA HIS A 14 23.36 11.85 -5.54
C HIS A 14 24.33 11.72 -6.71
N ASN A 15 25.12 10.65 -6.69
CA ASN A 15 25.95 10.31 -7.84
C ASN A 15 25.10 9.55 -8.89
N VAL A 16 24.88 10.17 -10.02
CA VAL A 16 24.17 9.56 -11.14
C VAL A 16 25.13 9.48 -12.32
N ASN A 17 25.67 8.31 -12.59
CA ASN A 17 26.64 8.05 -13.66
C ASN A 17 27.87 8.99 -13.61
N GLY A 18 28.39 9.25 -12.40
CA GLY A 18 29.55 10.12 -12.19
C GLY A 18 29.20 11.62 -12.05
N GLN A 19 27.96 12.00 -12.29
CA GLN A 19 27.50 13.37 -12.12
C GLN A 19 26.81 13.55 -10.76
N MET A 20 27.20 14.57 -10.01
CA MET A 20 26.57 14.92 -8.74
C MET A 20 25.31 15.76 -8.98
N ILE A 21 24.14 15.20 -8.69
CA ILE A 21 22.84 15.84 -8.86
C ILE A 21 22.27 16.15 -7.48
N ARG A 22 21.68 17.31 -7.29
CA ARG A 22 21.04 17.68 -6.02
C ARG A 22 19.80 16.83 -5.78
N HIS A 23 19.56 16.48 -4.53
CA HIS A 23 18.38 15.70 -4.15
C HIS A 23 17.06 16.34 -4.60
N ARG A 24 16.93 17.67 -4.53
CA ARG A 24 15.74 18.38 -4.98
C ARG A 24 15.36 18.10 -6.44
N GLU A 25 16.34 17.83 -7.29
CA GLU A 25 16.12 17.56 -8.72
C GLU A 25 15.59 16.15 -8.97
N ILE A 26 15.89 15.21 -8.08
CA ILE A 26 15.50 13.80 -8.19
C ILE A 26 14.59 13.33 -7.05
N HIS A 27 14.15 14.23 -6.19
CA HIS A 27 13.36 13.91 -5.00
C HIS A 27 12.17 12.99 -5.30
N ASN A 28 11.40 13.29 -6.34
CA ASN A 28 10.23 12.50 -6.71
C ASN A 28 10.58 11.09 -7.26
N LEU A 29 11.80 10.90 -7.74
CA LEU A 29 12.29 9.61 -8.23
C LEU A 29 12.88 8.74 -7.13
N TYR A 30 13.16 9.30 -5.96
CA TYR A 30 13.89 8.61 -4.91
C TYR A 30 13.19 7.33 -4.45
N GLY A 31 11.91 7.43 -4.09
CA GLY A 31 11.10 6.27 -3.67
C GLY A 31 10.94 5.23 -4.78
N MET A 32 10.71 5.67 -6.01
CA MET A 32 10.66 4.77 -7.17
C MET A 32 11.98 4.02 -7.37
N ASN A 33 13.12 4.70 -7.28
CA ASN A 33 14.44 4.07 -7.44
C ASN A 33 14.75 3.09 -6.31
N MET A 34 14.32 3.36 -5.08
CA MET A 34 14.43 2.39 -3.99
C MET A 34 13.64 1.11 -4.29
N THR A 35 12.40 1.22 -4.73
CA THR A 35 11.56 0.08 -5.10
C THR A 35 12.14 -0.67 -6.29
N ARG A 36 12.63 0.05 -7.30
CA ARG A 36 13.30 -0.53 -8.47
C ARG A 36 14.53 -1.35 -8.07
N SER A 37 15.42 -0.77 -7.27
CA SER A 37 16.64 -1.47 -6.84
C SER A 37 16.34 -2.75 -6.06
N ALA A 38 15.33 -2.72 -5.19
CA ALA A 38 14.89 -3.90 -4.47
C ALA A 38 14.26 -4.96 -5.40
N PHE A 39 13.47 -4.53 -6.38
CA PHE A 39 12.88 -5.41 -7.39
C PHE A 39 13.96 -6.10 -8.22
N GLU A 40 14.90 -5.33 -8.79
CA GLU A 40 15.99 -5.84 -9.61
C GLU A 40 16.86 -6.84 -8.84
N ALA A 41 17.21 -6.52 -7.58
CA ALA A 41 17.99 -7.43 -6.73
C ALA A 41 17.27 -8.76 -6.47
N LEU A 42 15.95 -8.75 -6.22
CA LEU A 42 15.21 -9.99 -6.02
C LEU A 42 15.03 -10.79 -7.32
N GLN A 43 14.98 -10.14 -8.46
CA GLN A 43 15.00 -10.84 -9.76
C GLN A 43 16.31 -11.60 -9.99
N GLU A 44 17.44 -11.07 -9.51
CA GLU A 44 18.73 -11.76 -9.57
C GLU A 44 18.83 -12.93 -8.57
N ILE A 45 18.33 -12.72 -7.33
CA ILE A 45 18.46 -13.72 -6.25
C ILE A 45 17.44 -14.85 -6.40
N CYS A 46 16.23 -14.54 -6.85
CA CYS A 46 15.12 -15.49 -6.96
C CYS A 46 14.41 -15.36 -8.31
N PRO A 47 15.09 -15.65 -9.44
CA PRO A 47 14.52 -15.44 -10.78
C PRO A 47 13.29 -16.30 -11.07
N GLU A 48 13.10 -17.40 -10.35
CA GLU A 48 11.95 -18.29 -10.48
C GLU A 48 10.71 -17.83 -9.70
N LYS A 49 10.84 -16.78 -8.89
CA LYS A 49 9.74 -16.27 -8.06
C LYS A 49 9.26 -14.91 -8.55
N ARG A 50 7.94 -14.73 -8.50
CA ARG A 50 7.35 -13.42 -8.68
C ARG A 50 7.57 -12.58 -7.43
N THR A 51 8.06 -11.38 -7.62
CA THR A 51 8.29 -10.44 -6.53
C THR A 51 7.15 -9.46 -6.41
N LEU A 52 6.78 -9.12 -5.19
CA LEU A 52 5.77 -8.13 -4.91
C LEU A 52 6.30 -7.15 -3.86
N PHE A 53 6.38 -5.91 -4.24
CA PHE A 53 6.74 -4.81 -3.36
C PHE A 53 5.58 -3.85 -3.18
N PHE A 54 5.55 -3.24 -2.01
CA PHE A 54 4.71 -2.09 -1.73
C PHE A 54 5.55 -0.91 -1.36
N SER A 55 5.24 0.23 -1.96
CA SER A 55 5.88 1.49 -1.62
C SER A 55 4.82 2.55 -1.35
N ARG A 56 5.07 3.41 -0.37
CA ARG A 56 4.26 4.61 -0.16
C ARG A 56 4.64 5.70 -1.16
N SER A 57 5.95 5.94 -1.28
CA SER A 57 6.49 6.93 -2.20
C SER A 57 6.60 6.34 -3.60
N SER A 58 6.03 7.04 -4.58
CA SER A 58 5.92 6.55 -5.94
C SER A 58 6.08 7.68 -6.95
N TYR A 59 6.25 7.31 -8.20
CA TYR A 59 6.31 8.22 -9.34
C TYR A 59 5.82 7.53 -10.61
N ILE A 60 5.64 8.27 -11.70
CA ILE A 60 5.28 7.69 -13.00
C ILE A 60 6.29 6.60 -13.38
N GLY A 61 5.79 5.42 -13.70
CA GLY A 61 6.61 4.25 -14.03
C GLY A 61 6.94 3.32 -12.86
N ALA A 62 6.66 3.70 -11.62
CA ALA A 62 6.91 2.86 -10.45
C ALA A 62 6.03 1.60 -10.41
N HIS A 63 4.88 1.61 -11.08
CA HIS A 63 3.98 0.45 -11.22
C HIS A 63 4.66 -0.77 -11.84
N ARG A 64 5.77 -0.59 -12.57
CA ARG A 64 6.58 -1.68 -13.13
C ARG A 64 7.34 -2.48 -12.07
N TYR A 65 7.52 -1.91 -10.90
CA TYR A 65 8.37 -2.47 -9.84
C TYR A 65 7.60 -2.86 -8.59
N GLY A 66 6.38 -2.38 -8.43
CA GLY A 66 5.57 -2.71 -7.26
C GLY A 66 4.24 -2.00 -7.20
N GLY A 67 3.47 -2.37 -6.20
CA GLY A 67 2.22 -1.73 -5.82
C GLY A 67 2.41 -0.58 -4.85
N ILE A 68 1.31 0.09 -4.58
CA ILE A 68 1.26 1.17 -3.58
C ILE A 68 0.04 0.98 -2.68
N TRP A 69 0.11 1.49 -1.45
CA TRP A 69 -1.09 1.66 -0.64
C TRP A 69 -1.46 3.13 -0.53
N GLN A 70 -2.69 3.39 -0.15
CA GLN A 70 -3.27 4.73 -0.16
C GLN A 70 -2.83 5.62 1.02
N GLY A 71 -1.81 5.20 1.78
CA GLY A 71 -1.21 5.97 2.87
C GLY A 71 -1.98 5.87 4.19
N ASP A 72 -1.73 6.83 5.08
CA ASP A 72 -2.26 6.88 6.43
C ASP A 72 -3.71 7.41 6.44
N ASN A 73 -4.62 6.54 6.07
CA ASN A 73 -6.06 6.81 6.17
C ASN A 73 -6.51 6.82 7.64
N ARG A 74 -7.74 7.25 7.89
CA ARG A 74 -8.33 7.25 9.23
C ARG A 74 -9.54 6.34 9.30
N SER A 75 -9.87 5.88 10.51
CA SER A 75 -11.05 5.06 10.80
C SER A 75 -12.33 5.91 10.72
N TRP A 76 -12.61 6.44 9.52
CA TRP A 76 -13.75 7.28 9.22
C TRP A 76 -14.50 6.77 7.98
N TRP A 77 -15.81 6.91 7.97
CA TRP A 77 -16.66 6.54 6.83
C TRP A 77 -16.28 7.25 5.54
N SER A 78 -15.90 8.52 5.63
CA SER A 78 -15.43 9.30 4.49
C SER A 78 -14.16 8.72 3.86
N HIS A 79 -13.31 8.06 4.65
CA HIS A 79 -12.08 7.46 4.16
C HIS A 79 -12.31 6.13 3.44
N ILE A 80 -13.37 5.37 3.78
CA ILE A 80 -13.80 4.23 2.95
C ILE A 80 -14.22 4.74 1.58
N LEU A 81 -15.08 5.75 1.53
CA LEU A 81 -15.53 6.34 0.26
C LEU A 81 -14.36 6.87 -0.57
N GLN A 82 -13.44 7.59 0.07
CA GLN A 82 -12.23 8.10 -0.59
C GLN A 82 -11.39 6.94 -1.16
N SER A 83 -11.20 5.87 -0.40
CA SER A 83 -10.46 4.71 -0.83
C SER A 83 -11.09 4.04 -2.06
N MET A 84 -12.41 3.89 -2.05
CA MET A 84 -13.17 3.35 -3.20
C MET A 84 -13.04 4.20 -4.45
N GLN A 85 -12.97 5.51 -4.32
CA GLN A 85 -12.82 6.44 -5.44
C GLN A 85 -11.37 6.49 -5.97
N GLN A 86 -10.39 6.42 -5.10
CA GLN A 86 -8.98 6.49 -5.48
C GLN A 86 -8.47 5.20 -6.13
N LEU A 87 -8.98 4.03 -5.72
CA LEU A 87 -8.50 2.75 -6.22
C LEU A 87 -8.61 2.62 -7.75
N PRO A 88 -9.77 2.87 -8.37
CA PRO A 88 -9.88 2.82 -9.83
C PRO A 88 -8.97 3.85 -10.53
N ALA A 89 -8.81 5.04 -9.96
CA ALA A 89 -7.94 6.08 -10.52
C ALA A 89 -6.48 5.63 -10.51
N LEU A 90 -6.03 4.98 -9.46
CA LEU A 90 -4.67 4.41 -9.37
C LEU A 90 -4.49 3.23 -10.32
N ASN A 91 -5.51 2.39 -10.51
CA ASN A 91 -5.47 1.33 -11.52
C ASN A 91 -5.36 1.91 -12.93
N MET A 92 -6.11 2.96 -13.25
CA MET A 92 -5.98 3.65 -14.54
C MET A 92 -4.59 4.29 -14.75
N ALA A 93 -3.91 4.65 -13.67
CA ALA A 93 -2.52 5.12 -13.70
C ALA A 93 -1.49 3.97 -13.80
N GLY A 94 -1.94 2.72 -13.91
CA GLY A 94 -1.11 1.54 -14.09
C GLY A 94 -0.74 0.78 -12.81
N PHE A 95 -1.16 1.25 -11.63
CA PHE A 95 -0.93 0.55 -10.37
C PHE A 95 -1.99 -0.53 -10.16
N LEU A 96 -1.67 -1.76 -10.50
CA LEU A 96 -2.59 -2.89 -10.37
C LEU A 96 -2.73 -3.34 -8.91
N PHE A 97 -1.66 -3.31 -8.15
CA PHE A 97 -1.64 -3.78 -6.76
C PHE A 97 -1.78 -2.61 -5.79
N VAL A 98 -3.02 -2.29 -5.45
CA VAL A 98 -3.40 -1.13 -4.62
C VAL A 98 -4.40 -1.55 -3.56
N GLY A 99 -4.41 -0.85 -2.46
CA GLY A 99 -5.43 -0.92 -1.42
C GLY A 99 -5.16 0.08 -0.31
N SER A 100 -6.03 0.07 0.67
CA SER A 100 -5.92 0.91 1.87
C SER A 100 -5.68 0.07 3.12
N ASP A 101 -5.29 0.72 4.20
CA ASP A 101 -5.27 0.08 5.50
C ASP A 101 -6.71 -0.18 5.95
N THR A 102 -7.08 -1.47 6.00
CA THR A 102 -8.44 -1.92 6.32
C THR A 102 -8.77 -1.59 7.77
N GLY A 103 -9.86 -0.90 7.99
CA GLY A 103 -10.26 -0.41 9.31
C GLY A 103 -9.77 1.00 9.62
N GLY A 104 -8.83 1.51 8.82
CA GLY A 104 -8.18 2.80 9.01
C GLY A 104 -6.87 2.68 9.80
N PHE A 105 -5.87 3.48 9.41
CA PHE A 105 -4.58 3.53 10.08
C PHE A 105 -4.62 4.40 11.33
N GLY A 106 -5.12 5.63 11.20
CA GLY A 106 -5.24 6.57 12.31
C GLY A 106 -6.65 6.60 12.89
N SER A 107 -6.78 6.97 14.15
CA SER A 107 -8.03 6.98 14.92
C SER A 107 -8.55 5.57 15.27
N ASP A 108 -9.47 5.53 16.22
CA ASP A 108 -10.05 4.28 16.69
C ASP A 108 -11.17 3.81 15.77
N THR A 109 -11.06 2.60 15.28
CA THR A 109 -12.12 1.98 14.49
C THR A 109 -13.24 1.45 15.39
N THR A 110 -14.46 1.39 14.84
CA THR A 110 -15.59 0.68 15.45
C THR A 110 -15.79 -0.65 14.73
N GLU A 111 -16.50 -1.59 15.36
CA GLU A 111 -16.82 -2.88 14.76
C GLU A 111 -17.58 -2.72 13.44
N ASP A 112 -18.61 -1.87 13.41
CA ASP A 112 -19.40 -1.65 12.19
C ASP A 112 -18.53 -1.08 11.06
N LEU A 113 -17.68 -0.09 11.35
CA LEU A 113 -16.75 0.46 10.38
C LEU A 113 -15.77 -0.60 9.86
N MET A 114 -15.21 -1.42 10.77
CA MET A 114 -14.29 -2.50 10.39
C MET A 114 -14.98 -3.52 9.49
N LEU A 115 -16.17 -3.98 9.84
CA LEU A 115 -16.91 -4.94 9.03
C LEU A 115 -17.26 -4.39 7.65
N ARG A 116 -17.68 -3.12 7.55
CA ARG A 116 -17.92 -2.48 6.25
C ARG A 116 -16.65 -2.31 5.43
N TRP A 117 -15.56 -1.98 6.09
CA TRP A 117 -14.26 -1.90 5.40
C TRP A 117 -13.80 -3.27 4.88
N LEU A 118 -13.97 -4.33 5.67
CA LEU A 118 -13.69 -5.70 5.22
C LEU A 118 -14.51 -6.08 3.99
N GLN A 119 -15.82 -5.74 3.95
CA GLN A 119 -16.69 -6.01 2.81
C GLN A 119 -16.19 -5.36 1.52
N TYR A 120 -15.60 -4.19 1.60
CA TYR A 120 -14.95 -3.54 0.48
C TYR A 120 -13.56 -4.13 0.20
N ALA A 121 -12.73 -4.21 1.22
CA ALA A 121 -11.31 -4.51 1.06
C ALA A 121 -11.04 -5.95 0.60
N LEU A 122 -11.96 -6.91 0.86
CA LEU A 122 -11.81 -8.29 0.40
C LEU A 122 -11.70 -8.41 -1.12
N PHE A 123 -12.19 -7.42 -1.87
CA PHE A 123 -12.08 -7.35 -3.34
C PHE A 123 -10.87 -6.54 -3.81
N THR A 124 -10.19 -5.81 -2.94
CA THR A 124 -9.03 -5.00 -3.33
C THR A 124 -7.77 -5.87 -3.44
N PRO A 125 -6.84 -5.55 -4.35
CA PRO A 125 -5.57 -6.29 -4.44
C PRO A 125 -4.81 -6.35 -3.12
N LEU A 126 -4.54 -5.22 -2.48
CA LEU A 126 -4.00 -5.17 -1.13
C LEU A 126 -5.12 -5.32 -0.10
N PHE A 127 -5.03 -6.36 0.71
CA PHE A 127 -5.94 -6.65 1.82
C PHE A 127 -5.13 -6.77 3.12
N ARG A 128 -5.07 -5.68 3.88
CA ARG A 128 -4.21 -5.58 5.06
C ARG A 128 -4.91 -4.83 6.18
N ASN A 129 -5.04 -5.45 7.35
CA ASN A 129 -5.37 -4.77 8.59
C ASN A 129 -4.10 -4.13 9.17
N HIS A 130 -4.09 -2.82 9.36
CA HIS A 130 -2.94 -2.07 9.85
C HIS A 130 -3.37 -0.78 10.53
N SER A 131 -2.91 -0.56 11.76
CA SER A 131 -3.22 0.63 12.56
C SER A 131 -1.97 1.28 13.15
N ALA A 132 -2.08 2.56 13.49
CA ALA A 132 -1.03 3.31 14.13
C ALA A 132 -0.87 2.87 15.60
N ASP A 133 0.35 3.00 16.10
CA ASP A 133 0.59 2.88 17.53
C ASP A 133 -0.23 3.89 18.32
N GLY A 134 -0.76 3.46 19.48
CA GLY A 134 -1.61 4.27 20.33
C GLY A 134 -3.07 4.42 19.90
N THR A 135 -3.49 3.79 18.79
CA THR A 135 -4.92 3.64 18.45
C THR A 135 -5.50 2.37 19.08
N ARG A 136 -6.85 2.24 19.05
CA ARG A 136 -7.52 1.00 19.48
C ARG A 136 -6.96 -0.17 18.66
N GLU A 137 -6.67 -1.25 19.38
CA GLU A 137 -6.35 -2.52 18.76
C GLU A 137 -7.53 -3.00 17.91
N GLN A 138 -7.27 -3.34 16.66
CA GLN A 138 -8.30 -3.63 15.66
C GLN A 138 -8.17 -5.01 15.02
N GLU A 139 -7.50 -5.94 15.71
CA GLU A 139 -7.49 -7.34 15.30
C GLU A 139 -8.91 -7.90 15.36
N LEU A 140 -9.30 -8.66 14.36
CA LEU A 140 -10.68 -9.05 14.14
C LEU A 140 -11.27 -9.89 15.30
N TYR A 141 -10.44 -10.62 16.03
CA TYR A 141 -10.87 -11.41 17.19
C TYR A 141 -11.22 -10.56 18.43
N ARG A 142 -10.97 -9.25 18.39
CA ARG A 142 -11.30 -8.31 19.47
C ARG A 142 -12.70 -7.72 19.36
N PHE A 143 -13.37 -7.96 18.25
CA PHE A 143 -14.74 -7.52 18.02
C PHE A 143 -15.75 -8.63 18.38
N ASP A 144 -16.96 -8.25 18.71
CA ASP A 144 -18.01 -9.20 19.13
C ASP A 144 -18.43 -10.11 17.99
N ASN A 145 -18.55 -9.57 16.77
CA ASN A 145 -18.99 -10.32 15.59
C ASN A 145 -17.82 -10.88 14.77
N VAL A 146 -16.94 -11.62 15.44
CA VAL A 146 -15.77 -12.27 14.78
C VAL A 146 -16.19 -13.24 13.67
N GLN A 147 -17.37 -13.86 13.78
CA GLN A 147 -17.86 -14.79 12.77
C GLN A 147 -18.12 -14.10 11.42
N ALA A 148 -18.71 -12.92 11.43
CA ALA A 148 -18.91 -12.14 10.21
C ALA A 148 -17.57 -11.78 9.53
N ALA A 149 -16.58 -11.38 10.31
CA ALA A 149 -15.24 -11.12 9.80
C ALA A 149 -14.60 -12.38 9.19
N ALA A 150 -14.73 -13.51 9.86
CA ALA A 150 -14.22 -14.79 9.37
C ALA A 150 -14.85 -15.21 8.02
N GLU A 151 -16.16 -15.03 7.86
CA GLU A 151 -16.84 -15.31 6.59
C GLU A 151 -16.33 -14.43 5.44
N MET A 152 -16.09 -13.15 5.69
CA MET A 152 -15.50 -12.25 4.68
C MET A 152 -14.10 -12.69 4.28
N ILE A 153 -13.28 -13.13 5.24
CA ILE A 153 -11.94 -13.66 4.97
C ILE A 153 -12.01 -14.94 4.14
N LYS A 154 -12.97 -15.84 4.40
CA LYS A 154 -13.19 -17.04 3.58
C LYS A 154 -13.51 -16.68 2.13
N ILE A 155 -14.36 -15.67 1.90
CA ILE A 155 -14.64 -15.16 0.56
C ILE A 155 -13.35 -14.66 -0.10
N ARG A 156 -12.52 -13.90 0.62
CA ARG A 156 -11.21 -13.45 0.12
C ARG A 156 -10.33 -14.62 -0.32
N TYR A 157 -10.24 -15.67 0.50
CA TYR A 157 -9.45 -16.85 0.14
C TYR A 157 -10.01 -17.58 -1.10
N ALA A 158 -11.31 -17.64 -1.25
CA ALA A 158 -11.94 -18.21 -2.45
C ALA A 158 -11.67 -17.38 -3.73
N LEU A 159 -11.45 -16.06 -3.57
CA LEU A 159 -11.11 -15.17 -4.68
C LEU A 159 -9.63 -15.17 -5.06
N LEU A 160 -8.74 -15.70 -4.23
CA LEU A 160 -7.28 -15.64 -4.49
C LEU A 160 -6.87 -16.23 -5.85
N PRO A 161 -7.41 -17.37 -6.32
CA PRO A 161 -7.05 -17.90 -7.64
C PRO A 161 -7.43 -16.93 -8.78
N TYR A 162 -8.58 -16.30 -8.69
CA TYR A 162 -9.00 -15.28 -9.63
C TYR A 162 -8.07 -14.07 -9.60
N LEU A 163 -7.86 -13.48 -8.42
CA LEU A 163 -6.97 -12.34 -8.25
C LEU A 163 -5.56 -12.64 -8.75
N TYR A 164 -5.05 -13.84 -8.48
CA TYR A 164 -3.73 -14.25 -8.95
C TYR A 164 -3.66 -14.32 -10.49
N SER A 165 -4.74 -14.76 -11.14
CA SER A 165 -4.80 -14.84 -12.61
C SER A 165 -4.84 -13.44 -13.25
N GLU A 166 -5.46 -12.45 -12.59
CA GLU A 166 -5.49 -11.07 -13.08
C GLU A 166 -4.12 -10.36 -13.00
N PHE A 167 -3.17 -10.92 -12.22
CA PHE A 167 -1.80 -10.41 -12.12
C PHE A 167 -0.81 -11.11 -13.04
N LEU A 168 -1.28 -11.96 -13.93
CA LEU A 168 -0.47 -12.65 -14.94
C LEU A 168 -0.39 -11.87 -16.22
#